data_350cb3de7edff6c759fced2bacc4a83a
#
_entry.id   350cb3de7edff6c759fced2bacc4a83a
#
_cell.length_a   1.000
_cell.length_b   1.000
_cell.length_c   1.000
_cell.angle_alpha   90.00
_cell.angle_beta   90.00
_cell.angle_gamma   90.00
#
_symmetry.space_group_name_H-M   'P 1'
#
loop_
_entity.id
_entity.type
_entity.pdbx_description
1 polymer ?
#
loop_
_entity_poly.entity_id
_entity_poly.type
_entity_poly.pdbx_seq_one_letter_code
_entity_poly.pdbx_strand_id
1 'polypeptide(L)'
;MSKKRSLHGLGELQAEVMEIVWNPGDATVSQVHERIALRRKALYTTVMVAMQKLDKKGWLKHRRAGRANVYRPARSRQATQGSLLKDVLEQVFEGNPHVLLSSLLEQHPMSDEELADLKKLIDVRRRAKCPE
;
A
#
# COMPACT_ATOMS: atom_id res chain seq x y z
N MET A 1 -5.86 -13.12 -16.05
CA MET A 1 -4.67 -12.68 -15.61
C MET A 1 -4.69 -11.30 -15.06
N SER A 2 -4.43 -11.14 -13.89
CA SER A 2 -4.50 -9.81 -13.37
C SER A 2 -3.09 -9.30 -13.14
N LYS A 3 -2.84 -8.15 -13.66
CA LYS A 3 -1.65 -7.45 -13.36
C LYS A 3 -1.92 -6.54 -12.22
N LYS A 4 -1.01 -6.50 -11.31
CA LYS A 4 -1.11 -5.51 -10.27
C LYS A 4 -0.92 -4.15 -10.87
N ARG A 5 -1.79 -3.25 -10.54
CA ARG A 5 -1.68 -1.90 -11.01
C ARG A 5 -0.57 -1.20 -10.29
N SER A 6 -0.07 -0.15 -10.91
CA SER A 6 0.95 0.61 -10.23
C SER A 6 0.33 1.28 -9.02
N LEU A 7 1.09 1.32 -7.98
CA LEU A 7 0.70 1.85 -6.71
C LEU A 7 1.30 3.24 -6.62
N HIS A 8 0.46 4.26 -6.77
CA HIS A 8 0.92 5.65 -6.65
C HIS A 8 2.06 5.95 -7.63
N GLY A 9 1.94 5.46 -8.84
CA GLY A 9 2.95 5.70 -9.84
C GLY A 9 4.13 4.76 -9.82
N LEU A 10 4.11 3.75 -8.96
CA LEU A 10 5.18 2.78 -8.93
C LEU A 10 4.96 1.72 -9.98
N GLY A 11 6.04 1.22 -10.55
CA GLY A 11 5.95 0.08 -11.45
C GLY A 11 5.59 -1.18 -10.69
N GLU A 12 5.31 -2.23 -11.45
CA GLU A 12 4.86 -3.48 -10.87
C GLU A 12 5.87 -4.06 -9.89
N LEU A 13 7.14 -4.09 -10.29
CA LEU A 13 8.17 -4.63 -9.41
C LEU A 13 8.35 -3.76 -8.19
N GLN A 14 8.33 -2.44 -8.35
CA GLN A 14 8.49 -1.54 -7.20
C GLN A 14 7.35 -1.71 -6.21
N ALA A 15 6.12 -1.87 -6.69
CA ALA A 15 4.99 -2.11 -5.80
C ALA A 15 5.15 -3.43 -5.08
N GLU A 16 5.63 -4.45 -5.77
CA GLU A 16 5.87 -5.76 -5.16
C GLU A 16 6.93 -5.68 -4.07
N VAL A 17 8.00 -4.92 -4.33
CA VAL A 17 9.04 -4.72 -3.33
C VAL A 17 8.47 -4.06 -2.08
N MET A 18 7.64 -3.02 -2.25
CA MET A 18 7.05 -2.36 -1.10
C MET A 18 6.18 -3.31 -0.29
N GLU A 19 5.40 -4.16 -0.97
CA GLU A 19 4.58 -5.14 -0.25
C GLU A 19 5.42 -6.05 0.63
N ILE A 20 6.58 -6.43 0.12
CA ILE A 20 7.46 -7.31 0.87
C ILE A 20 8.12 -6.58 2.03
N VAL A 21 8.62 -5.36 1.79
CA VAL A 21 9.33 -4.62 2.83
C VAL A 21 8.41 -4.19 3.97
N TRP A 22 7.17 -3.84 3.66
CA TRP A 22 6.23 -3.42 4.70
C TRP A 22 6.03 -4.49 5.75
N ASN A 23 6.16 -5.74 5.37
CA ASN A 23 5.83 -6.82 6.24
C ASN A 23 7.03 -7.59 6.76
N PRO A 24 8.16 -7.33 6.93
CA PRO A 24 8.63 -7.25 8.29
C PRO A 24 8.94 -5.83 8.76
N GLY A 25 9.06 -4.92 7.82
CA GLY A 25 9.36 -3.56 8.24
C GLY A 25 10.77 -3.14 7.89
N ASP A 26 11.65 -4.09 7.64
CA ASP A 26 12.95 -3.79 7.04
C ASP A 26 13.46 -5.04 6.33
N ALA A 27 14.33 -4.85 5.35
CA ALA A 27 14.84 -5.96 4.59
C ALA A 27 16.07 -5.53 3.79
N THR A 28 16.96 -6.48 3.56
CA THR A 28 18.07 -6.29 2.63
C THR A 28 17.60 -6.64 1.23
N VAL A 29 18.41 -6.26 0.23
CA VAL A 29 18.10 -6.64 -1.14
C VAL A 29 18.03 -8.16 -1.29
N SER A 30 18.94 -8.89 -0.62
CA SER A 30 18.92 -10.33 -0.68
C SER A 30 17.61 -10.92 -0.19
N GLN A 31 17.11 -10.40 0.92
CA GLN A 31 15.86 -10.91 1.49
C GLN A 31 14.69 -10.64 0.57
N VAL A 32 14.65 -9.46 -0.03
CA VAL A 32 13.57 -9.13 -0.95
C VAL A 32 13.68 -9.99 -2.21
N HIS A 33 14.89 -10.15 -2.72
CA HIS A 33 15.10 -10.97 -3.89
C HIS A 33 14.64 -12.40 -3.67
N GLU A 34 14.97 -12.97 -2.51
CA GLU A 34 14.53 -14.33 -2.19
C GLU A 34 13.01 -14.46 -2.20
N ARG A 35 12.33 -13.47 -1.67
CA ARG A 35 10.87 -13.51 -1.63
C ARG A 35 10.28 -13.41 -3.02
N ILE A 36 10.85 -12.56 -3.86
CA ILE A 36 10.36 -12.43 -5.22
C ILE A 36 10.66 -13.69 -6.02
N ALA A 37 11.82 -14.28 -5.79
CA ALA A 37 12.21 -15.49 -6.50
C ALA A 37 11.28 -16.66 -6.26
N LEU A 38 10.55 -16.65 -5.15
CA LEU A 38 9.55 -17.69 -4.90
C LEU A 38 8.36 -17.60 -5.84
N ARG A 39 8.14 -16.45 -6.45
CA ARG A 39 6.98 -16.24 -7.31
C ARG A 39 7.33 -16.21 -8.78
N ARG A 40 8.49 -15.69 -9.12
CA ARG A 40 8.88 -15.53 -10.51
C ARG A 40 10.35 -15.29 -10.58
N LYS A 41 10.88 -15.40 -11.80
CA LYS A 41 12.27 -15.12 -12.02
C LYS A 41 12.54 -13.63 -11.93
N ALA A 42 13.55 -13.27 -11.18
CA ALA A 42 14.01 -11.90 -11.09
C ALA A 42 15.48 -11.92 -10.75
N LEU A 43 16.23 -11.08 -11.42
CA LEU A 43 17.65 -10.97 -11.14
C LEU A 43 17.87 -10.13 -9.89
N TYR A 44 18.90 -10.48 -9.15
CA TYR A 44 19.27 -9.72 -7.96
C TYR A 44 19.48 -8.25 -8.29
N THR A 45 20.20 -7.97 -9.39
CA THR A 45 20.47 -6.59 -9.76
C THR A 45 19.21 -5.82 -10.11
N THR A 46 18.23 -6.49 -10.70
CA THR A 46 16.96 -5.85 -11.02
C THR A 46 16.23 -5.42 -9.77
N VAL A 47 16.22 -6.30 -8.78
CA VAL A 47 15.60 -5.97 -7.49
C VAL A 47 16.37 -4.86 -6.79
N MET A 48 17.69 -4.92 -6.82
CA MET A 48 18.52 -3.90 -6.21
C MET A 48 18.23 -2.52 -6.81
N VAL A 49 18.16 -2.43 -8.13
CA VAL A 49 17.87 -1.17 -8.80
C VAL A 49 16.49 -0.66 -8.43
N ALA A 50 15.51 -1.56 -8.35
CA ALA A 50 14.16 -1.17 -7.96
C ALA A 50 14.17 -0.56 -6.56
N MET A 51 14.90 -1.16 -5.63
CA MET A 51 14.96 -0.65 -4.27
C MET A 51 15.69 0.69 -4.20
N GLN A 52 16.74 0.85 -5.00
CA GLN A 52 17.44 2.12 -5.07
C GLN A 52 16.56 3.23 -5.61
N LYS A 53 15.73 2.90 -6.60
CA LYS A 53 14.80 3.88 -7.15
C LYS A 53 13.73 4.25 -6.15
N LEU A 54 13.25 3.29 -5.38
CA LEU A 54 12.28 3.57 -4.32
C LEU A 54 12.87 4.48 -3.25
N ASP A 55 14.15 4.27 -2.94
CA ASP A 55 14.86 5.14 -2.01
C ASP A 55 14.88 6.58 -2.54
N LYS A 56 15.22 6.75 -3.80
CA LYS A 56 15.27 8.06 -4.40
C LYS A 56 13.91 8.74 -4.45
N LYS A 57 12.87 7.96 -4.65
CA LYS A 57 11.51 8.50 -4.71
C LYS A 57 10.93 8.80 -3.33
N GLY A 58 11.63 8.42 -2.27
CA GLY A 58 11.15 8.70 -0.92
C GLY A 58 10.23 7.63 -0.35
N TRP A 59 10.17 6.47 -0.98
CA TRP A 59 9.36 5.36 -0.47
C TRP A 59 10.11 4.48 0.53
N LEU A 60 11.43 4.37 0.34
CA LEU A 60 12.29 3.59 1.23
C LEU A 60 13.39 4.48 1.77
N LYS A 61 13.91 4.09 2.92
CA LYS A 61 15.15 4.65 3.48
C LYS A 61 16.06 3.48 3.77
N HIS A 62 17.35 3.75 3.79
CA HIS A 62 18.28 2.67 4.08
C HIS A 62 19.32 3.10 5.09
N ARG A 63 19.88 2.11 5.76
CA ARG A 63 21.02 2.31 6.62
C ARG A 63 22.01 1.20 6.32
N ARG A 64 23.27 1.48 6.61
CA ARG A 64 24.31 0.51 6.40
C ARG A 64 24.37 -0.41 7.61
N ALA A 65 24.43 -1.69 7.37
CA ALA A 65 24.59 -2.68 8.43
C ALA A 65 25.65 -3.65 7.94
N GLY A 66 26.90 -3.47 8.39
CA GLY A 66 27.98 -4.25 7.86
C GLY A 66 28.22 -3.91 6.40
N ARG A 67 28.15 -4.91 5.54
CA ARG A 67 28.36 -4.73 4.11
C ARG A 67 27.07 -4.58 3.33
N ALA A 68 25.95 -4.66 4.01
CA ALA A 68 24.67 -4.61 3.34
C ALA A 68 23.92 -3.37 3.73
N ASN A 69 23.04 -2.93 2.83
CA ASN A 69 22.08 -1.90 3.15
C ASN A 69 20.79 -2.55 3.61
N VAL A 70 20.26 -2.04 4.70
CA VAL A 70 18.96 -2.49 5.20
C VAL A 70 17.97 -1.39 4.88
N TYR A 71 16.94 -1.76 4.12
CA TYR A 71 15.92 -0.81 3.70
C TYR A 71 14.70 -0.92 4.59
N ARG A 72 14.07 0.20 4.86
CA ARG A 72 12.83 0.25 5.61
C ARG A 72 11.87 1.20 4.93
N PRO A 73 10.56 1.04 5.15
CA PRO A 73 9.61 1.94 4.51
C PRO A 73 9.73 3.35 5.08
N ALA A 74 9.79 4.33 4.19
CA ALA A 74 9.67 5.72 4.58
C ALA A 74 8.20 6.12 4.69
N ARG A 75 7.32 5.35 4.07
CA ARG A 75 5.87 5.55 4.13
C ARG A 75 5.22 4.26 4.58
N SER A 76 4.32 4.35 5.54
CA SER A 76 3.62 3.16 6.00
C SER A 76 2.62 2.69 4.94
N ARG A 77 2.25 1.41 5.03
CA ARG A 77 1.20 0.89 4.16
C ARG A 77 -0.10 1.67 4.35
N GLN A 78 -0.43 1.96 5.58
CA GLN A 78 -1.66 2.65 5.90
C GLN A 78 -1.67 4.07 5.34
N ALA A 79 -0.56 4.78 5.45
CA ALA A 79 -0.47 6.14 4.90
C ALA A 79 -0.59 6.10 3.38
N THR A 80 0.01 5.08 2.75
CA THR A 80 -0.08 4.93 1.30
C THR A 80 -1.51 4.65 0.87
N GLN A 81 -2.20 3.76 1.59
CA GLN A 81 -3.58 3.45 1.28
C GLN A 81 -4.46 4.68 1.38
N GLY A 82 -4.25 5.48 2.43
CA GLY A 82 -5.02 6.70 2.60
C GLY A 82 -4.79 7.71 1.50
N SER A 83 -3.55 7.84 1.06
CA SER A 83 -3.21 8.75 -0.01
C SER A 83 -3.83 8.32 -1.33
N LEU A 84 -3.79 7.02 -1.63
CA LEU A 84 -4.41 6.50 -2.84
C LEU A 84 -5.92 6.68 -2.82
N LEU A 85 -6.52 6.43 -1.68
CA LEU A 85 -7.96 6.60 -1.54
C LEU A 85 -8.37 8.04 -1.77
N LYS A 86 -7.59 8.96 -1.24
CA LYS A 86 -7.87 10.38 -1.43
C LYS A 86 -7.81 10.76 -2.90
N ASP A 87 -6.80 10.25 -3.62
CA ASP A 87 -6.67 10.53 -5.04
C ASP A 87 -7.86 9.99 -5.82
N VAL A 88 -8.29 8.77 -5.51
CA VAL A 88 -9.45 8.18 -6.19
C VAL A 88 -10.70 9.00 -5.89
N LEU A 89 -10.87 9.38 -4.64
CA LEU A 89 -12.03 10.16 -4.25
C LEU A 89 -12.11 11.47 -5.05
N GLU A 90 -10.97 12.15 -5.17
CA GLU A 90 -10.98 13.44 -5.82
C GLU A 90 -11.04 13.33 -7.33
N GLN A 91 -10.35 12.37 -7.91
CA GLN A 91 -10.24 12.30 -9.37
C GLN A 91 -11.37 11.52 -10.03
N VAL A 92 -11.88 10.51 -9.36
CA VAL A 92 -12.90 9.65 -9.95
C VAL A 92 -14.28 10.02 -9.42
N PHE A 93 -14.39 10.37 -8.16
CA PHE A 93 -15.68 10.61 -7.50
C PHE A 93 -15.89 12.08 -7.16
N GLU A 94 -15.07 12.95 -7.70
CA GLU A 94 -15.22 14.40 -7.58
C GLU A 94 -15.37 14.87 -6.13
N GLY A 95 -14.64 14.20 -5.25
CA GLY A 95 -14.63 14.57 -3.86
C GLY A 95 -15.86 14.16 -3.06
N ASN A 96 -16.69 13.29 -3.62
CA ASN A 96 -17.95 12.90 -2.98
C ASN A 96 -17.82 11.53 -2.32
N PRO A 97 -17.62 11.49 -1.01
CA PRO A 97 -17.44 10.18 -0.34
C PRO A 97 -18.72 9.35 -0.34
N HIS A 98 -19.87 9.97 -0.38
CA HIS A 98 -21.13 9.22 -0.42
C HIS A 98 -21.21 8.37 -1.69
N VAL A 99 -20.86 8.94 -2.83
CA VAL A 99 -20.88 8.21 -4.07
C VAL A 99 -19.86 7.09 -4.07
N LEU A 100 -18.68 7.37 -3.53
CA LEU A 100 -17.63 6.34 -3.44
C LEU A 100 -18.11 5.17 -2.60
N LEU A 101 -18.68 5.42 -1.44
CA LEU A 101 -19.14 4.36 -0.55
C LEU A 101 -20.32 3.61 -1.14
N SER A 102 -21.24 4.31 -1.79
CA SER A 102 -22.37 3.65 -2.45
C SER A 102 -21.88 2.70 -3.54
N SER A 103 -20.94 3.17 -4.34
CA SER A 103 -20.37 2.34 -5.39
C SER A 103 -19.68 1.12 -4.82
N LEU A 104 -18.94 1.32 -3.75
CA LEU A 104 -18.24 0.21 -3.11
C LEU A 104 -19.23 -0.85 -2.63
N LEU A 105 -20.29 -0.42 -1.99
CA LEU A 105 -21.29 -1.36 -1.48
C LEU A 105 -22.01 -2.12 -2.60
N GLU A 106 -22.22 -1.45 -3.74
CA GLU A 106 -22.83 -2.10 -4.89
C GLU A 106 -21.91 -3.09 -5.57
N GLN A 107 -20.64 -2.71 -5.70
CA GLN A 107 -19.70 -3.51 -6.47
C GLN A 107 -19.09 -4.66 -5.70
N HIS A 108 -19.10 -4.58 -4.39
CA HIS A 108 -18.39 -5.53 -3.56
C HIS A 108 -19.32 -6.10 -2.50
N PRO A 109 -19.84 -7.31 -2.68
CA PRO A 109 -20.78 -7.86 -1.71
C PRO A 109 -20.15 -7.98 -0.34
N MET A 110 -20.91 -7.63 0.68
CA MET A 110 -20.47 -7.72 2.06
C MET A 110 -21.46 -8.54 2.85
N SER A 111 -20.95 -9.29 3.82
CA SER A 111 -21.79 -10.08 4.69
C SER A 111 -22.55 -9.18 5.67
N ASP A 112 -23.58 -9.76 6.30
CA ASP A 112 -24.33 -9.02 7.32
C ASP A 112 -23.42 -8.58 8.46
N GLU A 113 -22.46 -9.42 8.83
CA GLU A 113 -21.50 -9.07 9.87
C GLU A 113 -20.64 -7.89 9.47
N GLU A 114 -20.16 -7.90 8.24
CA GLU A 114 -19.33 -6.81 7.74
C GLU A 114 -20.11 -5.51 7.67
N LEU A 115 -21.36 -5.58 7.24
CA LEU A 115 -22.20 -4.39 7.19
C LEU A 115 -22.49 -3.85 8.58
N ALA A 116 -22.69 -4.74 9.55
CA ALA A 116 -22.93 -4.31 10.91
C ALA A 116 -21.70 -3.63 11.50
N ASP A 117 -20.51 -4.17 11.20
CA ASP A 117 -19.27 -3.55 11.66
C ASP A 117 -19.09 -2.17 11.04
N LEU A 118 -19.42 -2.06 9.75
CA LEU A 118 -19.33 -0.76 9.07
C LEU A 118 -20.28 0.26 9.70
N LYS A 119 -21.47 -0.17 10.02
CA LYS A 119 -22.43 0.71 10.68
C LYS A 119 -21.92 1.21 12.01
N LYS A 120 -21.29 0.32 12.78
CA LYS A 120 -20.68 0.73 14.06
C LYS A 120 -19.60 1.78 13.85
N LEU A 121 -18.80 1.59 12.82
CA LEU A 121 -17.75 2.54 12.53
C LEU A 121 -18.33 3.91 12.19
N ILE A 122 -19.40 3.93 11.42
CA ILE A 122 -20.07 5.18 11.08
C ILE A 122 -20.62 5.86 12.33
N ASP A 123 -21.24 5.09 13.21
CA ASP A 123 -21.81 5.64 14.43
C ASP A 123 -20.73 6.26 15.33
N VAL A 124 -19.57 5.61 15.40
CA VAL A 124 -18.46 6.15 16.17
C VAL A 124 -18.02 7.50 15.61
N ARG A 125 -17.94 7.60 14.28
CA ARG A 125 -17.54 8.85 13.64
C ARG A 125 -18.57 9.95 13.88
N ARG A 126 -19.83 9.60 13.86
CA ARG A 126 -20.88 10.59 14.09
C ARG A 126 -20.79 11.14 15.50
N ARG A 127 -20.54 10.29 16.48
CA ARG A 127 -20.42 10.74 17.87
C ARG A 127 -19.20 11.61 18.07
N ALA A 128 -18.11 11.30 17.39
CA ALA A 128 -16.91 12.10 17.50
C ALA A 128 -17.10 13.49 16.91
N LYS A 129 -17.97 13.59 15.89
CA LYS A 129 -18.19 14.87 15.24
C LYS A 129 -19.21 15.74 15.94
N CYS A 130 -20.01 15.16 16.81
CA CYS A 130 -21.01 15.92 17.52
C CYS A 130 -20.60 16.02 18.98
N PRO A 131 -19.66 16.88 19.28
CA PRO A 131 -19.27 17.07 20.67
C PRO A 131 -20.38 17.82 21.33
N GLU A 132 -20.65 17.51 22.43
CA GLU A 132 -21.76 18.20 23.03
C GLU A 132 -21.42 18.68 24.32
#